data_6206d0ec575b674d78045a97c268e22a
#
_entry.id   6206d0ec575b674d78045a97c268e22a
#
_cell.length_a   1.000
_cell.length_b   1.000
_cell.length_c   1.000
_cell.angle_alpha   90.00
_cell.angle_beta   90.00
_cell.angle_gamma   90.00
#
_symmetry.space_group_name_H-M   'P 1'
#
loop_
_entity.id
_entity.type
_entity.pdbx_description
1 polymer ?
#
loop_
_entity_poly.entity_id
_entity_poly.type
_entity_poly.pdbx_seq_one_letter_code
_entity_poly.pdbx_strand_id
1 'polypeptide(L)'
;MHIDKYEEAIMNCRFCFMCRHLSTIGQARGTEVDTPRVRAAMLYGLRNGTNSFDDADFVDALYRQELSACCRRNCVNKYDENGLALAARADVVEAGKAPVAVQKLAKKLAATSAWKTTGKGKVALFLDDTTASDKDEVAALRKLMKKAAGDYVTVTGGSIG
;
A
#
# COMPACT_ATOMS: atom_id res chain seq x y z
N MET A 1 4.14 7.84 17.63
CA MET A 1 3.82 7.77 16.18
C MET A 1 4.04 6.33 15.70
N HIS A 2 3.33 5.91 14.64
CA HIS A 2 3.51 4.57 14.06
C HIS A 2 4.91 4.35 13.48
N ILE A 3 5.55 5.42 13.01
CA ILE A 3 6.92 5.37 12.49
C ILE A 3 7.98 5.09 13.56
N ASP A 4 7.69 5.22 14.83
CA ASP A 4 8.68 5.07 15.92
C ASP A 4 9.28 3.67 15.96
N LYS A 5 8.49 2.65 15.60
CA LYS A 5 8.97 1.25 15.47
C LYS A 5 9.98 1.03 14.34
N TYR A 6 10.17 2.02 13.46
CA TYR A 6 11.13 2.00 12.36
C TYR A 6 12.31 2.96 12.57
N GLU A 7 12.58 3.36 13.81
CA GLU A 7 13.65 4.30 14.14
C GLU A 7 14.99 3.90 13.55
N GLU A 8 15.39 2.66 13.74
CA GLU A 8 16.65 2.14 13.20
C GLU A 8 16.72 2.27 11.68
N ALA A 9 15.64 1.94 10.98
CA ALA A 9 15.54 2.06 9.54
C ALA A 9 15.67 3.53 9.08
N ILE A 10 15.00 4.45 9.77
CA ILE A 10 15.06 5.89 9.49
C ILE A 10 16.48 6.40 9.70
N MET A 11 17.15 5.99 10.77
CA MET A 11 18.51 6.43 11.09
C MET A 11 19.55 5.89 10.12
N ASN A 12 19.46 4.63 9.72
CA ASN A 12 20.45 3.97 8.88
C ASN A 12 20.28 4.29 7.38
N CYS A 13 19.06 4.57 6.92
CA CYS A 13 18.74 4.71 5.50
C CYS A 13 19.22 6.02 4.86
N ARG A 14 19.73 6.98 5.62
CA ARG A 14 20.01 8.34 5.15
C ARG A 14 21.21 8.48 4.22
N PHE A 15 22.17 7.56 4.28
CA PHE A 15 23.49 7.73 3.65
C PHE A 15 23.78 6.78 2.48
N CYS A 16 22.88 5.83 2.19
CA CYS A 16 23.05 4.83 1.16
C CYS A 16 22.24 5.15 -0.09
N PHE A 17 22.79 4.86 -1.27
CA PHE A 17 22.16 5.13 -2.58
C PHE A 17 21.65 3.86 -3.29
N MET A 18 21.75 2.69 -2.68
CA MET A 18 21.49 1.40 -3.33
C MET A 18 20.04 1.24 -3.86
N CYS A 19 19.08 1.98 -3.32
CA CYS A 19 17.69 1.93 -3.80
C CYS A 19 17.41 2.85 -4.99
N ARG A 20 18.31 3.77 -5.34
CA ARG A 20 18.05 4.82 -6.34
C ARG A 20 17.64 4.25 -7.70
N HIS A 21 18.34 3.23 -8.17
CA HIS A 21 18.11 2.61 -9.48
C HIS A 21 17.01 1.53 -9.47
N LEU A 22 16.48 1.18 -8.31
CA LEU A 22 15.42 0.19 -8.15
C LEU A 22 14.06 0.79 -7.78
N SER A 23 14.02 2.05 -7.38
CA SER A 23 12.76 2.74 -7.07
C SER A 23 12.00 2.98 -8.36
N THR A 24 10.94 2.21 -8.59
CA THR A 24 10.11 2.30 -9.80
C THR A 24 9.51 3.69 -9.96
N ILE A 25 8.96 4.26 -8.90
CA ILE A 25 8.41 5.62 -8.93
C ILE A 25 9.50 6.67 -9.09
N GLY A 26 10.67 6.49 -8.45
CA GLY A 26 11.83 7.37 -8.62
C GLY A 26 12.32 7.41 -10.07
N GLN A 27 12.36 6.25 -10.73
CA GLN A 27 12.71 6.14 -12.15
C GLN A 27 11.65 6.79 -13.05
N ALA A 28 10.37 6.51 -12.81
CA ALA A 28 9.28 7.04 -13.63
C ALA A 28 9.19 8.57 -13.56
N ARG A 29 9.48 9.17 -12.42
CA ARG A 29 9.41 10.62 -12.22
C ARG A 29 10.75 11.35 -12.38
N GLY A 30 11.86 10.62 -12.42
CA GLY A 30 13.20 11.20 -12.52
C GLY A 30 13.62 11.98 -11.27
N THR A 31 13.03 11.70 -10.10
CA THR A 31 13.30 12.45 -8.85
C THR A 31 13.76 11.54 -7.72
N GLU A 32 14.72 12.02 -6.91
CA GLU A 32 15.16 11.28 -5.73
C GLU A 32 14.18 11.34 -4.56
N VAL A 33 13.29 12.32 -4.52
CA VAL A 33 12.26 12.46 -3.49
C VAL A 33 11.40 11.20 -3.39
N ASP A 34 11.21 10.51 -4.50
CA ASP A 34 10.40 9.31 -4.60
C ASP A 34 11.19 8.02 -4.29
N THR A 35 12.42 8.13 -3.80
CA THR A 35 13.21 6.97 -3.35
C THR A 35 13.01 6.67 -1.86
N PRO A 36 13.14 5.40 -1.43
CA PRO A 36 13.05 5.03 0.00
C PRO A 36 14.02 5.80 0.88
N ARG A 37 15.24 6.06 0.36
CA ARG A 37 16.28 6.82 1.09
C ARG A 37 15.81 8.24 1.44
N VAL A 38 15.29 8.97 0.46
CA VAL A 38 14.85 10.34 0.70
C VAL A 38 13.62 10.37 1.60
N ARG A 39 12.69 9.42 1.44
CA ARG A 39 11.56 9.29 2.38
C ARG A 39 12.04 9.06 3.82
N ALA A 40 13.03 8.19 4.04
CA ALA A 40 13.62 8.01 5.37
C ALA A 40 14.25 9.31 5.91
N ALA A 41 14.96 10.07 5.06
CA ALA A 41 15.50 11.37 5.44
C ALA A 41 14.40 12.39 5.77
N MET A 42 13.32 12.41 5.01
CA MET A 42 12.16 13.26 5.28
C MET A 42 11.47 12.90 6.60
N LEU A 43 11.32 11.61 6.91
CA LEU A 43 10.76 11.14 8.18
C LEU A 43 11.71 11.39 9.36
N TYR A 44 13.01 11.35 9.12
CA TYR A 44 13.99 11.83 10.10
C TYR A 44 13.78 13.32 10.41
N GLY A 45 13.58 14.14 9.36
CA GLY A 45 13.26 15.56 9.51
C GLY A 45 11.96 15.78 10.30
N LEU A 46 10.92 14.95 10.08
CA LEU A 46 9.69 15.00 10.87
C LEU A 46 9.94 14.75 12.37
N ARG A 47 10.76 13.76 12.70
CA ARG A 47 11.11 13.46 14.10
C ARG A 47 11.92 14.56 14.78
N ASN A 48 12.72 15.29 14.02
CA ASN A 48 13.52 16.40 14.53
C ASN A 48 12.79 17.75 14.45
N GLY A 49 11.54 17.79 14.02
CA GLY A 49 10.73 18.99 13.91
C GLY A 49 11.10 19.92 12.74
N THR A 50 11.92 19.44 11.76
CA THR A 50 12.24 20.21 10.56
C THR A 50 11.23 20.01 9.43
N ASN A 51 10.45 18.92 9.46
CA ASN A 51 9.32 18.66 8.57
C ASN A 51 8.03 18.55 9.38
N SER A 52 6.92 18.79 8.71
CA SER A 52 5.59 18.73 9.33
C SER A 52 4.59 18.11 8.36
N PHE A 53 3.55 17.47 8.87
CA PHE A 53 2.39 17.04 8.08
C PHE A 53 1.53 18.21 7.57
N ASP A 54 1.84 19.45 7.96
CA ASP A 54 1.24 20.64 7.36
C ASP A 54 1.82 20.96 5.98
N ASP A 55 2.97 20.41 5.65
CA ASP A 55 3.58 20.50 4.32
C ASP A 55 2.90 19.48 3.37
N ALA A 56 2.13 20.01 2.42
CA ALA A 56 1.40 19.19 1.45
C ALA A 56 2.33 18.40 0.53
N ASP A 57 3.48 18.94 0.15
CA ASP A 57 4.44 18.25 -0.73
C ASP A 57 5.10 17.08 0.01
N PHE A 58 5.38 17.25 1.29
CA PHE A 58 5.88 16.18 2.15
C PHE A 58 4.85 15.04 2.25
N VAL A 59 3.59 15.37 2.57
CA VAL A 59 2.51 14.38 2.65
C VAL A 59 2.32 13.67 1.31
N ASP A 60 2.28 14.41 0.20
CA ASP A 60 2.14 13.83 -1.14
C ASP A 60 3.28 12.84 -1.46
N ALA A 61 4.53 13.18 -1.12
CA ALA A 61 5.67 12.29 -1.29
C ALA A 61 5.51 10.95 -0.54
N LEU A 62 4.89 10.94 0.65
CA LEU A 62 4.60 9.72 1.41
C LEU A 62 3.54 8.84 0.71
N TYR A 63 2.57 9.46 0.02
CA TYR A 63 1.52 8.73 -0.68
C TYR A 63 1.91 8.26 -2.08
N ARG A 64 3.01 8.77 -2.67
CA ARG A 64 3.46 8.34 -3.99
C ARG A 64 4.15 6.97 -4.03
N GLN A 65 4.48 6.38 -2.88
CA GLN A 65 5.10 5.06 -2.86
C GLN A 65 4.11 3.96 -3.28
N GLU A 66 4.54 3.14 -4.23
CA GLU A 66 3.76 2.05 -4.83
C GLU A 66 3.77 0.73 -4.03
N LEU A 67 4.51 0.68 -2.92
CA LEU A 67 4.63 -0.50 -2.04
C LEU A 67 5.15 -1.78 -2.73
N SER A 68 5.99 -1.63 -3.76
CA SER A 68 6.50 -2.76 -4.56
C SER A 68 7.50 -3.65 -3.82
N ALA A 69 8.09 -3.19 -2.72
CA ALA A 69 9.19 -3.84 -1.99
C ALA A 69 10.45 -4.13 -2.84
N CYS A 70 10.55 -3.57 -4.05
CA CYS A 70 11.69 -3.80 -4.95
C CYS A 70 13.02 -3.37 -4.31
N CYS A 71 13.02 -2.26 -3.59
CA CYS A 71 14.22 -1.71 -3.00
C CYS A 71 14.74 -2.53 -1.82
N ARG A 72 13.86 -3.17 -1.03
CA ARG A 72 14.23 -4.02 0.10
C ARG A 72 15.14 -5.17 -0.30
N ARG A 73 14.94 -5.74 -1.48
CA ARG A 73 15.71 -6.89 -1.97
C ARG A 73 17.20 -6.53 -2.12
N ASN A 74 17.51 -5.32 -2.56
CA ASN A 74 18.87 -4.84 -2.79
C ASN A 74 19.42 -3.99 -1.62
N CYS A 75 18.61 -3.72 -0.62
CA CYS A 75 19.00 -2.95 0.55
C CYS A 75 19.94 -3.76 1.44
N VAL A 76 21.08 -3.18 1.81
CA VAL A 76 22.06 -3.79 2.74
C VAL A 76 21.40 -4.09 4.10
N ASN A 77 20.61 -3.15 4.61
CA ASN A 77 19.92 -3.28 5.89
C ASN A 77 18.59 -4.04 5.77
N LYS A 78 18.13 -4.32 4.55
CA LYS A 78 16.87 -5.04 4.28
C LYS A 78 15.68 -4.54 5.09
N TYR A 79 15.64 -3.24 5.41
CA TYR A 79 14.54 -2.70 6.20
C TYR A 79 13.23 -2.76 5.43
N ASP A 80 12.13 -2.76 6.19
CA ASP A 80 10.79 -2.84 5.64
C ASP A 80 10.31 -1.45 5.19
N GLU A 81 10.66 -1.08 3.96
CA GLU A 81 10.28 0.21 3.35
C GLU A 81 8.77 0.35 3.19
N ASN A 82 8.07 -0.75 2.93
CA ASN A 82 6.62 -0.73 2.79
C ASN A 82 5.94 -0.54 4.14
N GLY A 83 6.41 -1.25 5.17
CA GLY A 83 5.91 -1.08 6.52
C GLY A 83 6.15 0.34 7.04
N LEU A 84 7.33 0.92 6.78
CA LEU A 84 7.62 2.32 7.12
C LEU A 84 6.68 3.29 6.41
N ALA A 85 6.43 3.09 5.11
CA ALA A 85 5.52 3.95 4.35
C ALA A 85 4.07 3.85 4.86
N LEU A 86 3.60 2.65 5.16
CA LEU A 86 2.27 2.45 5.73
C LEU A 86 2.15 3.07 7.13
N ALA A 87 3.19 2.94 7.96
CA ALA A 87 3.24 3.59 9.26
C ALA A 87 3.18 5.12 9.14
N ALA A 88 3.95 5.70 8.21
CA ALA A 88 3.92 7.14 7.96
C ALA A 88 2.54 7.62 7.47
N ARG A 89 1.89 6.86 6.58
CA ARG A 89 0.52 7.18 6.13
C ARG A 89 -0.50 7.08 7.26
N ALA A 90 -0.35 6.13 8.18
CA ALA A 90 -1.20 6.02 9.36
C ALA A 90 -1.04 7.26 10.25
N ASP A 91 0.20 7.71 10.50
CA ASP A 91 0.47 8.93 11.25
C ASP A 91 -0.15 10.18 10.59
N VAL A 92 -0.08 10.28 9.24
CA VAL A 92 -0.73 11.36 8.47
C VAL A 92 -2.26 11.34 8.65
N VAL A 93 -2.88 10.15 8.64
CA VAL A 93 -4.33 10.00 8.84
C VAL A 93 -4.72 10.41 10.26
N GLU A 94 -3.97 9.95 11.27
CA GLU A 94 -4.21 10.32 12.68
C GLU A 94 -4.04 11.81 12.94
N ALA A 95 -3.10 12.45 12.24
CA ALA A 95 -2.92 13.90 12.27
C ALA A 95 -4.03 14.69 11.53
N GLY A 96 -4.96 13.99 10.84
CA GLY A 96 -6.02 14.63 10.04
C GLY A 96 -5.53 15.30 8.76
N LYS A 97 -4.33 14.96 8.30
CA LYS A 97 -3.64 15.60 7.16
C LYS A 97 -3.65 14.75 5.88
N ALA A 98 -4.43 13.67 5.86
CA ALA A 98 -4.52 12.81 4.67
C ALA A 98 -5.03 13.58 3.44
N PRO A 99 -4.49 13.31 2.22
CA PRO A 99 -4.96 13.94 0.99
C PRO A 99 -6.47 13.78 0.80
N VAL A 100 -7.13 14.81 0.24
CA VAL A 100 -8.59 14.83 0.05
C VAL A 100 -9.08 13.61 -0.74
N ALA A 101 -8.31 13.17 -1.74
CA ALA A 101 -8.63 11.98 -2.54
C ALA A 101 -8.67 10.71 -1.67
N VAL A 102 -7.71 10.56 -0.75
CA VAL A 102 -7.65 9.43 0.20
C VAL A 102 -8.83 9.47 1.16
N GLN A 103 -9.16 10.65 1.71
CA GLN A 103 -10.30 10.81 2.60
C GLN A 103 -11.63 10.48 1.90
N LYS A 104 -11.81 10.91 0.64
CA LYS A 104 -12.99 10.58 -0.16
C LYS A 104 -13.10 9.07 -0.41
N LEU A 105 -11.97 8.45 -0.77
CA LEU A 105 -11.91 7.01 -1.00
C LEU A 105 -12.25 6.23 0.29
N ALA A 106 -11.65 6.61 1.42
CA ALA A 106 -11.91 5.99 2.72
C ALA A 106 -13.40 6.06 3.10
N LYS A 107 -14.04 7.24 2.92
CA LYS A 107 -15.48 7.40 3.15
C LYS A 107 -16.32 6.52 2.23
N LYS A 108 -15.96 6.44 0.94
CA LYS A 108 -16.63 5.57 -0.04
C LYS A 108 -16.53 4.10 0.38
N LEU A 109 -15.33 3.64 0.76
CA LEU A 109 -15.11 2.27 1.17
C LEU A 109 -15.85 1.92 2.47
N ALA A 110 -15.85 2.82 3.45
CA ALA A 110 -16.58 2.63 4.70
C ALA A 110 -18.10 2.55 4.50
N ALA A 111 -18.64 3.26 3.50
CA ALA A 111 -20.06 3.22 3.14
C ALA A 111 -20.43 2.01 2.26
N THR A 112 -19.44 1.34 1.66
CA THR A 112 -19.68 0.15 0.84
C THR A 112 -19.86 -1.05 1.75
N SER A 113 -20.97 -1.79 1.60
CA SER A 113 -21.16 -3.00 2.39
C SER A 113 -20.02 -3.97 2.14
N ALA A 114 -19.47 -4.48 3.23
CA ALA A 114 -18.49 -5.55 3.20
C ALA A 114 -19.00 -6.73 2.35
N TRP A 115 -18.10 -7.57 1.95
CA TRP A 115 -18.24 -8.85 1.28
C TRP A 115 -19.65 -9.40 1.04
N LYS A 116 -20.00 -9.69 -0.19
CA LYS A 116 -21.19 -10.48 -0.55
C LYS A 116 -20.77 -11.92 -0.68
N THR A 117 -21.42 -12.78 0.08
CA THR A 117 -21.16 -14.22 0.08
C THR A 117 -22.34 -14.94 -0.54
N THR A 118 -22.08 -15.79 -1.55
CA THR A 118 -23.12 -16.59 -2.23
C THR A 118 -22.66 -18.05 -2.36
N GLY A 119 -23.60 -18.98 -2.25
CA GLY A 119 -23.33 -20.42 -2.30
C GLY A 119 -23.08 -21.03 -0.92
N LYS A 120 -22.76 -22.33 -0.91
CA LYS A 120 -22.44 -23.12 0.29
C LYS A 120 -21.27 -24.04 -0.03
N GLY A 121 -20.34 -24.21 0.90
CA GLY A 121 -19.19 -25.10 0.72
C GLY A 121 -18.07 -24.80 1.72
N LYS A 122 -17.06 -25.66 1.75
CA LYS A 122 -15.86 -25.52 2.57
C LYS A 122 -14.74 -24.73 1.90
N VAL A 123 -14.86 -24.49 0.59
CA VAL A 123 -13.87 -23.77 -0.22
C VAL A 123 -14.50 -22.47 -0.68
N ALA A 124 -13.74 -21.37 -0.63
CA ALA A 124 -14.17 -20.06 -1.09
C ALA A 124 -13.48 -19.69 -2.40
N LEU A 125 -14.27 -19.24 -3.39
CA LEU A 125 -13.80 -18.54 -4.57
C LEU A 125 -13.91 -17.04 -4.29
N PHE A 126 -12.78 -16.39 -4.14
CA PHE A 126 -12.70 -14.94 -3.99
C PHE A 126 -12.56 -14.29 -5.36
N LEU A 127 -13.43 -13.33 -5.65
CA LEU A 127 -13.38 -12.53 -6.88
C LEU A 127 -13.23 -11.06 -6.50
N ASP A 128 -12.11 -10.47 -6.88
CA ASP A 128 -11.94 -9.03 -6.82
C ASP A 128 -12.81 -8.30 -7.85
N ASP A 129 -12.88 -6.97 -7.76
CA ASP A 129 -13.75 -6.17 -8.64
C ASP A 129 -13.34 -6.27 -10.12
N THR A 130 -12.05 -6.45 -10.41
CA THR A 130 -11.53 -6.59 -11.78
C THR A 130 -11.95 -7.92 -12.38
N THR A 131 -11.65 -9.01 -11.69
CA THR A 131 -12.04 -10.37 -12.11
C THR A 131 -13.57 -10.50 -12.16
N ALA A 132 -14.29 -9.93 -11.20
CA ALA A 132 -15.76 -9.97 -11.17
C ALA A 132 -16.41 -9.22 -12.35
N SER A 133 -15.72 -8.27 -12.97
CA SER A 133 -16.19 -7.55 -14.16
C SER A 133 -16.04 -8.34 -15.46
N ASP A 134 -15.13 -9.32 -15.50
CA ASP A 134 -14.92 -10.20 -16.66
C ASP A 134 -15.82 -11.44 -16.59
N LYS A 135 -16.86 -11.44 -17.41
CA LYS A 135 -17.86 -12.52 -17.42
C LYS A 135 -17.29 -13.86 -17.87
N ASP A 136 -16.36 -13.86 -18.79
CA ASP A 136 -15.77 -15.07 -19.35
C ASP A 136 -14.81 -15.71 -18.36
N GLU A 137 -13.99 -14.89 -17.70
CA GLU A 137 -13.10 -15.34 -16.63
C GLU A 137 -13.88 -15.91 -15.46
N VAL A 138 -14.93 -15.22 -15.01
CA VAL A 138 -15.81 -15.70 -13.94
C VAL A 138 -16.48 -17.03 -14.30
N ALA A 139 -16.95 -17.19 -15.54
CA ALA A 139 -17.54 -18.45 -16.00
C ALA A 139 -16.52 -19.60 -16.00
N ALA A 140 -15.30 -19.34 -16.45
CA ALA A 140 -14.21 -20.34 -16.44
C ALA A 140 -13.83 -20.72 -15.00
N LEU A 141 -13.68 -19.76 -14.11
CA LEU A 141 -13.38 -20.00 -12.69
C LEU A 141 -14.48 -20.80 -11.99
N ARG A 142 -15.75 -20.47 -12.23
CA ARG A 142 -16.88 -21.23 -11.68
C ARG A 142 -16.90 -22.68 -12.16
N LYS A 143 -16.63 -22.90 -13.44
CA LYS A 143 -16.53 -24.27 -14.02
C LYS A 143 -15.38 -25.04 -13.38
N LEU A 144 -14.22 -24.41 -13.20
CA LEU A 144 -13.08 -25.00 -12.54
C LEU A 144 -13.39 -25.36 -11.08
N MET A 145 -13.97 -24.42 -10.32
CA MET A 145 -14.31 -24.63 -8.92
C MET A 145 -15.33 -25.75 -8.73
N LYS A 146 -16.34 -25.82 -9.58
CA LYS A 146 -17.34 -26.88 -9.53
C LYS A 146 -16.71 -28.26 -9.77
N LYS A 147 -15.71 -28.33 -10.68
CA LYS A 147 -14.99 -29.58 -10.98
C LYS A 147 -14.02 -29.97 -9.84
N ALA A 148 -13.35 -28.99 -9.24
CA ALA A 148 -12.28 -29.24 -8.25
C ALA A 148 -12.82 -29.40 -6.82
N ALA A 149 -13.83 -28.65 -6.44
CA ALA A 149 -14.33 -28.57 -5.06
C ALA A 149 -15.82 -28.98 -4.88
N GLY A 150 -16.57 -29.15 -5.97
CA GLY A 150 -18.01 -29.43 -5.92
C GLY A 150 -18.76 -28.19 -5.46
N ASP A 151 -19.22 -28.20 -4.20
CA ASP A 151 -19.88 -27.04 -3.60
C ASP A 151 -18.86 -26.06 -3.04
N TYR A 152 -19.01 -24.80 -3.38
CA TYR A 152 -18.13 -23.71 -2.95
C TYR A 152 -18.91 -22.42 -2.67
N VAL A 153 -18.28 -21.56 -1.92
CA VAL A 153 -18.76 -20.20 -1.60
C VAL A 153 -18.08 -19.22 -2.52
N THR A 154 -18.85 -18.34 -3.18
CA THR A 154 -18.27 -17.19 -3.90
C THR A 154 -18.29 -15.96 -2.99
N VAL A 155 -17.19 -15.29 -2.86
CA VAL A 155 -17.02 -14.05 -2.10
C VAL A 155 -16.70 -12.93 -3.08
N THR A 156 -17.54 -11.89 -3.11
CA THR A 156 -17.37 -10.71 -3.98
C THR A 156 -17.55 -9.43 -3.17
N GLY A 157 -17.12 -8.31 -3.71
CA GLY A 157 -17.22 -7.01 -3.08
C GLY A 157 -16.05 -6.74 -2.13
N GLY A 158 -16.09 -5.57 -1.46
CA GLY A 158 -14.96 -5.11 -0.67
C GLY A 158 -13.80 -4.76 -1.59
N SER A 159 -13.88 -3.60 -2.22
CA SER A 159 -12.80 -3.07 -3.06
C SER A 159 -11.48 -3.14 -2.30
N ILE A 160 -10.76 -4.24 -2.45
CA ILE A 160 -9.38 -4.37 -1.99
C ILE A 160 -8.54 -4.13 -3.23
N GLY A 161 -8.16 -2.90 -3.44
CA GLY A 161 -7.17 -2.49 -4.41
C GLY A 161 -5.83 -2.35 -3.73
#